data_96b1bee646ec9446ad6f63775d301f88
#
_entry.id   96b1bee646ec9446ad6f63775d301f88
#
_cell.length_a   1.000
_cell.length_b   1.000
_cell.length_c   1.000
_cell.angle_alpha   90.00
_cell.angle_beta   90.00
_cell.angle_gamma   90.00
#
_symmetry.space_group_name_H-M   'P 1'
#
loop_
_entity.id
_entity.type
_entity.pdbx_description
1 polymer ?
#
loop_
_entity_poly.entity_id
_entity_poly.type
_entity_poly.pdbx_seq_one_letter_code
_entity_poly.pdbx_strand_id
1 'polypeptide(L)'
;MSLNYKTTEWDSKKVILGEGPLNSELPINILVGFHGAGSTPENMLIHGNRLKLKNTFMLFPEGPVDAGEGRWSWWVDGPNQKDSVNDFLKFSSNIISMAQDHLNNRFENIETRNCLWGFSQGGAAALVLTLMGTHSLYKVASVCGFLPEVPEQETKSDSLVPILGIFGTNDDVVPSFLAEHALEEMKNNGHSPTLRETPQGHELNAENLKELCDFFDS
;
A
#
# COMPACT_ATOMS: atom_id res chain seq x y z
N MET A 1 -19.99 9.55 -3.73
CA MET A 1 -19.18 10.56 -4.41
C MET A 1 -18.53 9.91 -5.61
N SER A 2 -18.46 10.59 -6.77
CA SER A 2 -17.69 10.09 -7.91
C SER A 2 -16.25 10.54 -7.75
N LEU A 3 -15.29 9.61 -7.88
CA LEU A 3 -13.88 9.93 -7.95
C LEU A 3 -13.51 10.33 -9.38
N ASN A 4 -12.67 11.34 -9.54
CA ASN A 4 -12.07 11.70 -10.81
C ASN A 4 -10.71 11.03 -10.91
N TYR A 5 -10.41 10.40 -12.06
CA TYR A 5 -9.15 9.73 -12.29
C TYR A 5 -8.34 10.43 -13.37
N LYS A 6 -7.05 10.54 -13.14
CA LYS A 6 -6.09 11.10 -14.08
C LYS A 6 -4.83 10.24 -14.11
N THR A 7 -4.35 9.88 -15.29
CA THR A 7 -3.05 9.25 -15.46
C THR A 7 -1.97 10.31 -15.61
N THR A 8 -0.86 10.09 -14.92
CA THR A 8 0.35 10.90 -15.01
C THR A 8 1.58 10.01 -15.02
N GLU A 9 2.75 10.59 -15.23
CA GLU A 9 4.04 9.92 -15.12
C GLU A 9 4.84 10.54 -13.97
N TRP A 10 5.23 9.72 -13.00
CA TRP A 10 6.09 10.07 -11.89
C TRP A 10 7.22 9.06 -11.79
N ASP A 11 8.45 9.54 -11.61
CA ASP A 11 9.65 8.69 -11.55
C ASP A 11 9.75 7.70 -12.73
N SER A 12 9.40 8.19 -13.94
CA SER A 12 9.37 7.40 -15.20
C SER A 12 8.41 6.21 -15.18
N LYS A 13 7.42 6.23 -14.30
CA LYS A 13 6.37 5.21 -14.20
C LYS A 13 4.99 5.85 -14.31
N LYS A 14 4.06 5.08 -14.88
CA LYS A 14 2.66 5.48 -14.90
C LYS A 14 2.09 5.45 -13.48
N VAL A 15 1.38 6.50 -13.12
CA VAL A 15 0.61 6.60 -11.86
C VAL A 15 -0.80 7.04 -12.18
N ILE A 16 -1.79 6.30 -11.68
CA ILE A 16 -3.18 6.73 -11.74
C ILE A 16 -3.50 7.47 -10.44
N LEU A 17 -3.91 8.73 -10.58
CA LEU A 17 -4.35 9.58 -9.48
C LEU A 17 -5.88 9.52 -9.39
N GLY A 18 -6.41 9.33 -8.20
CA GLY A 18 -7.85 9.33 -7.93
C GLY A 18 -8.19 10.32 -6.82
N GLU A 19 -9.12 11.22 -7.07
CA GLU A 19 -9.56 12.18 -6.07
C GLU A 19 -11.06 12.45 -6.12
N GLY A 20 -11.63 12.58 -4.91
CA GLY A 20 -12.93 13.21 -4.69
C GLY A 20 -12.75 14.69 -4.33
N PRO A 21 -13.79 15.34 -3.80
CA PRO A 21 -13.66 16.64 -3.18
C PRO A 21 -12.67 16.60 -2.02
N LEU A 22 -11.60 17.40 -2.08
CA LEU A 22 -10.63 17.57 -1.02
C LEU A 22 -10.92 18.87 -0.25
N ASN A 23 -10.84 18.79 1.09
CA ASN A 23 -10.93 19.91 2.00
C ASN A 23 -9.57 20.16 2.65
N SER A 24 -8.91 21.26 2.30
CA SER A 24 -7.60 21.64 2.81
C SER A 24 -7.61 22.16 4.27
N GLU A 25 -8.78 22.42 4.85
CA GLU A 25 -8.91 22.78 6.27
C GLU A 25 -8.77 21.55 7.20
N LEU A 26 -8.81 20.34 6.64
CA LEU A 26 -8.66 19.06 7.33
C LEU A 26 -7.46 18.32 6.75
N PRO A 27 -6.80 17.44 7.54
CA PRO A 27 -5.74 16.61 7.01
C PRO A 27 -6.20 15.81 5.79
N ILE A 28 -5.41 15.85 4.70
CA ILE A 28 -5.67 15.09 3.49
C ILE A 28 -4.92 13.76 3.56
N ASN A 29 -5.64 12.65 3.46
CA ASN A 29 -5.02 11.34 3.40
C ASN A 29 -4.45 11.10 1.99
N ILE A 30 -3.16 10.79 1.89
CA ILE A 30 -2.51 10.27 0.69
C ILE A 30 -2.56 8.75 0.80
N LEU A 31 -3.37 8.09 -0.02
CA LEU A 31 -3.55 6.64 0.02
C LEU A 31 -2.89 5.99 -1.19
N VAL A 32 -1.76 5.32 -0.97
CA VAL A 32 -1.07 4.58 -2.02
C VAL A 32 -1.59 3.15 -2.07
N GLY A 33 -2.07 2.72 -3.23
CA GLY A 33 -2.58 1.38 -3.49
C GLY A 33 -1.60 0.55 -4.32
N PHE A 34 -1.09 -0.53 -3.74
CA PHE A 34 -0.12 -1.44 -4.36
C PHE A 34 -0.81 -2.67 -4.94
N HIS A 35 -0.65 -2.90 -6.24
CA HIS A 35 -1.22 -4.08 -6.93
C HIS A 35 -0.43 -5.37 -6.62
N GLY A 36 -1.00 -6.55 -6.94
CA GLY A 36 -0.32 -7.84 -6.82
C GLY A 36 0.84 -8.01 -7.81
N ALA A 37 1.68 -9.04 -7.60
CA ALA A 37 2.76 -9.38 -8.53
C ALA A 37 2.24 -9.61 -9.96
N GLY A 38 2.98 -9.14 -10.97
CA GLY A 38 2.61 -9.29 -12.36
C GLY A 38 1.25 -8.67 -12.71
N SER A 39 0.87 -7.56 -12.05
CA SER A 39 -0.40 -6.88 -12.24
C SER A 39 -0.21 -5.45 -12.75
N THR A 40 -1.25 -4.61 -12.71
CA THR A 40 -1.24 -3.24 -13.23
C THR A 40 -1.94 -2.27 -12.28
N PRO A 41 -1.66 -0.95 -12.40
CA PRO A 41 -2.40 0.08 -11.68
C PRO A 41 -3.91 0.03 -11.94
N GLU A 42 -4.33 -0.30 -13.17
CA GLU A 42 -5.73 -0.39 -13.55
C GLU A 42 -6.47 -1.49 -12.78
N ASN A 43 -5.82 -2.63 -12.57
CA ASN A 43 -6.40 -3.71 -11.77
C ASN A 43 -6.60 -3.27 -10.32
N MET A 44 -5.65 -2.53 -9.74
CA MET A 44 -5.78 -1.98 -8.39
C MET A 44 -6.85 -0.89 -8.34
N LEU A 45 -6.96 -0.05 -9.38
CA LEU A 45 -7.99 0.98 -9.51
C LEU A 45 -9.41 0.41 -9.47
N ILE A 46 -9.65 -0.78 -10.05
CA ILE A 46 -10.98 -1.44 -10.01
C ILE A 46 -11.46 -1.62 -8.56
N HIS A 47 -10.56 -1.96 -7.66
CA HIS A 47 -10.85 -2.09 -6.23
C HIS A 47 -10.86 -0.73 -5.54
N GLY A 48 -9.88 0.13 -5.81
CA GLY A 48 -9.77 1.46 -5.23
C GLY A 48 -10.98 2.35 -5.53
N ASN A 49 -11.58 2.23 -6.72
CA ASN A 49 -12.81 2.95 -7.08
C ASN A 49 -14.02 2.59 -6.18
N ARG A 50 -13.95 1.46 -5.49
CA ARG A 50 -14.99 1.01 -4.56
C ARG A 50 -14.74 1.51 -3.12
N LEU A 51 -13.55 2.01 -2.82
CA LEU A 51 -13.25 2.66 -1.54
C LEU A 51 -13.86 4.06 -1.54
N LYS A 52 -14.87 4.28 -0.69
CA LYS A 52 -15.61 5.55 -0.59
C LYS A 52 -15.07 6.42 0.54
N LEU A 53 -13.76 6.70 0.50
CA LEU A 53 -13.04 7.43 1.54
C LEU A 53 -13.23 8.94 1.41
N LYS A 54 -13.26 9.62 2.57
CA LYS A 54 -13.37 11.08 2.67
C LYS A 54 -11.98 11.71 2.66
N ASN A 55 -11.91 12.90 2.09
CA ASN A 55 -10.71 13.75 2.09
C ASN A 55 -9.43 12.97 1.74
N THR A 56 -9.51 12.11 0.71
CA THR A 56 -8.45 11.18 0.36
C THR A 56 -8.01 11.37 -1.09
N PHE A 57 -6.72 11.53 -1.28
CA PHE A 57 -6.02 11.54 -2.56
C PHE A 57 -5.40 10.15 -2.77
N MET A 58 -5.86 9.44 -3.78
CA MET A 58 -5.45 8.07 -4.06
C MET A 58 -4.41 7.99 -5.16
N LEU A 59 -3.46 7.08 -5.02
CA LEU A 59 -2.42 6.79 -6.01
C LEU A 59 -2.34 5.30 -6.29
N PHE A 60 -2.24 4.96 -7.57
CA PHE A 60 -2.04 3.59 -8.05
C PHE A 60 -0.85 3.61 -9.01
N PRO A 61 0.39 3.42 -8.53
CA PRO A 61 1.58 3.40 -9.37
C PRO A 61 1.81 2.05 -10.04
N GLU A 62 2.48 2.06 -11.19
CA GLU A 62 3.19 0.89 -11.71
C GLU A 62 4.32 0.51 -10.76
N GLY A 63 4.60 -0.77 -10.62
CA GLY A 63 5.78 -1.24 -9.89
C GLY A 63 7.08 -0.93 -10.64
N PRO A 64 8.23 -0.87 -9.96
CA PRO A 64 9.51 -0.60 -10.60
C PRO A 64 9.99 -1.74 -11.49
N VAL A 65 9.55 -2.98 -11.27
CA VAL A 65 9.99 -4.18 -11.99
C VAL A 65 9.03 -4.51 -13.11
N ASP A 66 9.55 -4.56 -14.35
CA ASP A 66 8.81 -5.03 -15.52
C ASP A 66 8.65 -6.57 -15.43
N ALA A 67 7.40 -7.02 -15.35
CA ALA A 67 7.04 -8.44 -15.35
C ALA A 67 6.63 -8.96 -16.74
N GLY A 68 6.83 -8.16 -17.80
CA GLY A 68 6.47 -8.45 -19.18
C GLY A 68 5.00 -8.17 -19.49
N GLU A 69 4.71 -7.99 -20.78
CA GLU A 69 3.35 -7.79 -21.30
C GLU A 69 2.60 -6.61 -20.66
N GLY A 70 3.32 -5.54 -20.29
CA GLY A 70 2.73 -4.37 -19.65
C GLY A 70 2.27 -4.62 -18.20
N ARG A 71 2.82 -5.62 -17.55
CA ARG A 71 2.59 -5.98 -16.15
C ARG A 71 3.79 -5.64 -15.29
N TRP A 72 3.58 -5.44 -14.00
CA TRP A 72 4.58 -4.91 -13.08
C TRP A 72 4.60 -5.67 -11.75
N SER A 73 5.76 -5.65 -11.11
CA SER A 73 5.96 -6.19 -9.76
C SER A 73 6.74 -5.19 -8.90
N TRP A 74 6.73 -5.35 -7.58
CA TRP A 74 7.43 -4.46 -6.66
C TRP A 74 8.89 -4.84 -6.49
N TRP A 75 9.17 -6.12 -6.55
CA TRP A 75 10.51 -6.71 -6.55
C TRP A 75 10.52 -8.04 -7.31
N VAL A 76 11.71 -8.56 -7.57
CA VAL A 76 11.91 -9.91 -8.10
C VAL A 76 12.17 -10.88 -6.95
N ASP A 77 11.62 -12.10 -7.04
CA ASP A 77 11.92 -13.18 -6.10
C ASP A 77 13.27 -13.84 -6.41
N GLY A 78 13.85 -14.51 -5.43
CA GLY A 78 15.08 -15.27 -5.57
C GLY A 78 16.32 -14.53 -5.05
N PRO A 79 17.54 -14.87 -5.54
CA PRO A 79 18.81 -14.48 -4.90
C PRO A 79 19.03 -12.95 -4.77
N ASN A 80 18.39 -12.16 -5.63
CA ASN A 80 18.53 -10.70 -5.65
C ASN A 80 17.32 -9.98 -5.01
N GLN A 81 16.48 -10.70 -4.23
CA GLN A 81 15.27 -10.13 -3.66
C GLN A 81 15.57 -8.92 -2.77
N LYS A 82 16.57 -9.00 -1.89
CA LYS A 82 16.94 -7.90 -0.97
C LYS A 82 17.32 -6.62 -1.72
N ASP A 83 18.11 -6.72 -2.79
CA ASP A 83 18.50 -5.56 -3.60
C ASP A 83 17.30 -4.97 -4.32
N SER A 84 16.45 -5.82 -4.88
CA SER A 84 15.21 -5.41 -5.55
C SER A 84 14.22 -4.75 -4.58
N VAL A 85 14.13 -5.22 -3.33
CA VAL A 85 13.36 -4.58 -2.25
C VAL A 85 13.92 -3.20 -1.92
N ASN A 86 15.26 -3.02 -1.89
CA ASN A 86 15.87 -1.70 -1.70
C ASN A 86 15.49 -0.71 -2.82
N ASP A 87 15.45 -1.17 -4.06
CA ASP A 87 15.04 -0.32 -5.18
C ASP A 87 13.55 0.03 -5.11
N PHE A 88 12.71 -0.91 -4.69
CA PHE A 88 11.30 -0.65 -4.37
C PHE A 88 11.13 0.41 -3.27
N LEU A 89 11.91 0.35 -2.19
CA LEU A 89 11.86 1.33 -1.10
C LEU A 89 12.17 2.74 -1.58
N LYS A 90 13.23 2.90 -2.39
CA LYS A 90 13.61 4.20 -2.99
C LYS A 90 12.50 4.72 -3.91
N PHE A 91 12.02 3.87 -4.81
CA PHE A 91 10.93 4.21 -5.74
C PHE A 91 9.70 4.69 -4.98
N SER A 92 9.24 3.92 -3.99
CA SER A 92 8.03 4.25 -3.23
C SER A 92 8.19 5.52 -2.41
N SER A 93 9.39 5.77 -1.85
CA SER A 93 9.70 7.02 -1.17
C SER A 93 9.56 8.23 -2.12
N ASN A 94 10.07 8.11 -3.35
CA ASN A 94 9.93 9.16 -4.36
C ASN A 94 8.45 9.39 -4.72
N ILE A 95 7.67 8.34 -4.94
CA ILE A 95 6.24 8.45 -5.26
C ILE A 95 5.46 9.16 -4.15
N ILE A 96 5.71 8.83 -2.87
CA ILE A 96 5.07 9.49 -1.73
C ILE A 96 5.47 10.97 -1.66
N SER A 97 6.76 11.29 -1.84
CA SER A 97 7.24 12.67 -1.87
C SER A 97 6.59 13.47 -3.00
N MET A 98 6.51 12.92 -4.21
CA MET A 98 5.86 13.56 -5.35
C MET A 98 4.36 13.80 -5.12
N ALA A 99 3.68 12.89 -4.38
CA ALA A 99 2.29 13.08 -4.01
C ALA A 99 2.11 14.24 -3.01
N GLN A 100 3.00 14.33 -2.02
CA GLN A 100 3.01 15.45 -1.06
C GLN A 100 3.28 16.78 -1.78
N ASP A 101 4.26 16.83 -2.68
CA ASP A 101 4.58 18.02 -3.48
C ASP A 101 3.42 18.41 -4.39
N HIS A 102 2.74 17.43 -5.02
CA HIS A 102 1.57 17.68 -5.85
C HIS A 102 0.44 18.36 -5.07
N LEU A 103 0.18 17.93 -3.85
CA LEU A 103 -0.84 18.55 -2.99
C LEU A 103 -0.38 19.90 -2.43
N ASN A 104 0.88 20.04 -2.01
CA ASN A 104 1.46 21.29 -1.51
C ASN A 104 1.47 22.40 -2.58
N ASN A 105 1.67 22.04 -3.85
CA ASN A 105 1.58 22.98 -4.98
C ASN A 105 0.14 23.42 -5.28
N ARG A 106 -0.85 22.67 -4.83
CA ARG A 106 -2.28 22.93 -5.07
C ARG A 106 -2.96 23.65 -3.91
N PHE A 107 -2.51 23.38 -2.70
CA PHE A 107 -3.11 23.93 -1.48
C PHE A 107 -2.02 24.55 -0.60
N GLU A 108 -2.32 25.67 0.02
CA GLU A 108 -1.41 26.32 0.97
C GLU A 108 -1.56 25.72 2.38
N ASN A 109 -0.44 25.46 3.05
CA ASN A 109 -0.36 25.05 4.47
C ASN A 109 -1.23 23.83 4.83
N ILE A 110 -1.24 22.79 4.00
CA ILE A 110 -2.00 21.56 4.27
C ILE A 110 -1.25 20.61 5.18
N GLU A 111 -1.99 19.88 6.00
CA GLU A 111 -1.51 18.65 6.66
C GLU A 111 -1.81 17.45 5.77
N THR A 112 -0.83 16.60 5.53
CA THR A 112 -1.02 15.32 4.82
C THR A 112 -0.71 14.14 5.71
N ARG A 113 -1.42 13.02 5.49
CA ARG A 113 -1.23 11.74 6.21
C ARG A 113 -1.01 10.63 5.20
N ASN A 114 0.15 9.98 5.26
CA ASN A 114 0.45 8.88 4.34
C ASN A 114 -0.23 7.60 4.81
N CYS A 115 -1.03 7.02 3.96
CA CYS A 115 -1.72 5.75 4.15
C CYS A 115 -1.31 4.78 3.04
N LEU A 116 -1.16 3.50 3.38
CA LEU A 116 -0.78 2.46 2.42
C LEU A 116 -1.79 1.33 2.45
N TRP A 117 -2.05 0.73 1.31
CA TRP A 117 -2.76 -0.53 1.24
C TRP A 117 -2.32 -1.34 0.02
N GLY A 118 -2.56 -2.64 0.04
CA GLY A 118 -2.24 -3.46 -1.10
C GLY A 118 -2.78 -4.87 -1.00
N PHE A 119 -2.70 -5.58 -2.13
CA PHE A 119 -3.12 -6.96 -2.27
C PHE A 119 -1.96 -7.85 -2.68
N SER A 120 -1.81 -9.02 -2.06
CA SER A 120 -0.78 -10.02 -2.37
C SER A 120 0.62 -9.41 -2.23
N GLN A 121 1.50 -9.43 -3.25
CA GLN A 121 2.78 -8.71 -3.22
C GLN A 121 2.61 -7.22 -2.90
N GLY A 122 1.49 -6.59 -3.29
CA GLY A 122 1.18 -5.22 -2.90
C GLY A 122 0.87 -5.08 -1.41
N GLY A 123 0.22 -6.07 -0.80
CA GLY A 123 0.03 -6.14 0.65
C GLY A 123 1.37 -6.29 1.38
N ALA A 124 2.26 -7.12 0.85
CA ALA A 124 3.63 -7.25 1.33
C ALA A 124 4.41 -5.93 1.18
N ALA A 125 4.24 -5.21 0.05
CA ALA A 125 4.86 -3.92 -0.20
C ALA A 125 4.47 -2.86 0.85
N ALA A 126 3.19 -2.81 1.24
CA ALA A 126 2.73 -1.93 2.30
C ALA A 126 3.39 -2.26 3.66
N LEU A 127 3.54 -3.56 4.00
CA LEU A 127 4.22 -3.98 5.23
C LEU A 127 5.73 -3.68 5.20
N VAL A 128 6.41 -3.93 4.08
CA VAL A 128 7.85 -3.61 3.91
C VAL A 128 8.09 -2.11 4.09
N LEU A 129 7.26 -1.25 3.50
CA LEU A 129 7.36 0.20 3.69
C LEU A 129 7.09 0.64 5.14
N THR A 130 6.26 -0.11 5.87
CA THR A 130 6.01 0.16 7.28
C THR A 130 7.22 -0.16 8.14
N LEU A 131 7.93 -1.25 7.83
CA LEU A 131 9.14 -1.64 8.55
C LEU A 131 10.35 -0.76 8.22
N MET A 132 10.53 -0.45 6.94
CA MET A 132 11.80 0.03 6.40
C MET A 132 11.70 1.40 5.72
N GLY A 133 10.50 1.92 5.53
CA GLY A 133 10.29 3.20 4.86
C GLY A 133 10.74 4.39 5.70
N THR A 134 11.04 5.50 5.01
CA THR A 134 11.51 6.75 5.63
C THR A 134 10.38 7.74 5.92
N HIS A 135 9.18 7.50 5.39
CA HIS A 135 8.03 8.36 5.59
C HIS A 135 7.25 7.96 6.85
N SER A 136 6.80 8.96 7.60
CA SER A 136 5.81 8.73 8.65
C SER A 136 4.50 8.24 8.04
N LEU A 137 3.97 7.14 8.56
CA LEU A 137 2.72 6.52 8.11
C LEU A 137 1.62 6.71 9.16
N TYR A 138 0.40 6.93 8.67
CA TYR A 138 -0.78 7.12 9.52
C TYR A 138 -1.55 5.81 9.71
N LYS A 139 -1.84 5.09 8.61
CA LYS A 139 -2.53 3.79 8.61
C LYS A 139 -2.04 2.92 7.47
N VAL A 140 -1.99 1.62 7.69
CA VAL A 140 -1.55 0.63 6.69
C VAL A 140 -2.50 -0.55 6.65
N ALA A 141 -2.83 -1.04 5.45
CA ALA A 141 -3.62 -2.26 5.29
C ALA A 141 -2.95 -3.23 4.31
N SER A 142 -2.94 -4.51 4.67
CA SER A 142 -2.40 -5.60 3.88
C SER A 142 -3.47 -6.68 3.68
N VAL A 143 -3.81 -6.98 2.44
CA VAL A 143 -4.76 -8.06 2.10
C VAL A 143 -3.99 -9.19 1.42
N CYS A 144 -4.05 -10.39 1.98
CA CYS A 144 -3.29 -11.58 1.54
C CYS A 144 -1.80 -11.30 1.35
N GLY A 145 -1.23 -10.41 2.20
CA GLY A 145 0.19 -10.04 2.14
C GLY A 145 1.06 -10.98 2.98
N PHE A 146 2.36 -10.83 2.81
CA PHE A 146 3.41 -11.59 3.49
C PHE A 146 4.65 -10.69 3.68
N LEU A 147 5.72 -11.19 4.28
CA LEU A 147 7.01 -10.50 4.27
C LEU A 147 7.98 -11.23 3.35
N PRO A 148 8.60 -10.51 2.38
CA PRO A 148 9.73 -11.04 1.63
C PRO A 148 11.00 -11.06 2.49
N GLU A 149 12.10 -11.57 1.95
CA GLU A 149 13.40 -11.29 2.54
C GLU A 149 13.69 -9.78 2.44
N VAL A 150 13.83 -9.13 3.60
CA VAL A 150 14.18 -7.72 3.68
C VAL A 150 15.66 -7.53 3.99
N PRO A 151 16.27 -6.40 3.58
CA PRO A 151 17.61 -6.01 4.05
C PRO A 151 17.67 -5.91 5.58
N GLU A 152 18.86 -6.09 6.14
CA GLU A 152 19.05 -5.87 7.58
C GLU A 152 18.78 -4.41 7.95
N GLN A 153 18.03 -4.18 9.01
CA GLN A 153 17.68 -2.85 9.49
C GLN A 153 18.45 -2.55 10.78
N GLU A 154 19.16 -1.45 10.81
CA GLU A 154 19.94 -1.01 11.97
C GLU A 154 19.07 -0.33 13.06
N THR A 155 17.93 0.23 12.69
CA THR A 155 17.04 0.97 13.61
C THR A 155 15.58 0.58 13.42
N LYS A 156 14.84 0.42 14.54
CA LYS A 156 13.39 0.26 14.52
C LYS A 156 12.72 1.61 14.28
N SER A 157 11.55 1.59 13.63
CA SER A 157 10.72 2.79 13.51
C SER A 157 10.23 3.24 14.89
N ASP A 158 10.40 4.53 15.22
CA ASP A 158 9.88 5.11 16.47
C ASP A 158 8.36 5.37 16.42
N SER A 159 7.72 5.22 15.27
CA SER A 159 6.30 5.50 15.09
C SER A 159 5.45 4.22 15.14
N LEU A 160 4.49 4.18 16.06
CA LEU A 160 3.48 3.12 16.13
C LEU A 160 2.43 3.36 15.04
N VAL A 161 2.34 2.44 14.08
CA VAL A 161 1.37 2.53 12.97
C VAL A 161 0.26 1.50 13.19
N PRO A 162 -1.03 1.89 13.16
CA PRO A 162 -2.14 0.96 13.07
C PRO A 162 -2.09 0.18 11.76
N ILE A 163 -2.18 -1.15 11.82
CA ILE A 163 -2.13 -2.02 10.66
C ILE A 163 -3.37 -2.91 10.64
N LEU A 164 -4.04 -2.99 9.49
CA LEU A 164 -5.09 -3.98 9.23
C LEU A 164 -4.54 -5.06 8.32
N GLY A 165 -4.46 -6.29 8.83
CA GLY A 165 -4.08 -7.48 8.05
C GLY A 165 -5.30 -8.36 7.79
N ILE A 166 -5.68 -8.55 6.53
CA ILE A 166 -6.77 -9.43 6.10
C ILE A 166 -6.16 -10.60 5.32
N PHE A 167 -6.50 -11.83 5.67
CA PHE A 167 -6.01 -13.03 4.98
C PHE A 167 -7.03 -14.17 5.00
N GLY A 168 -6.89 -15.08 4.06
CA GLY A 168 -7.80 -16.21 3.87
C GLY A 168 -7.27 -17.51 4.45
N THR A 169 -8.13 -18.29 5.13
CA THR A 169 -7.78 -19.66 5.56
C THR A 169 -7.69 -20.65 4.41
N ASN A 170 -8.33 -20.35 3.27
CA ASN A 170 -8.35 -21.17 2.06
C ASN A 170 -7.44 -20.56 0.96
N ASP A 171 -6.53 -19.65 1.32
CA ASP A 171 -5.57 -19.06 0.38
C ASP A 171 -4.49 -20.11 0.04
N ASP A 172 -4.47 -20.56 -1.22
CA ASP A 172 -3.54 -21.55 -1.77
C ASP A 172 -2.33 -20.91 -2.45
N VAL A 173 -2.28 -19.57 -2.54
CA VAL A 173 -1.16 -18.80 -3.10
C VAL A 173 -0.27 -18.23 -2.00
N VAL A 174 -0.88 -17.59 -1.00
CA VAL A 174 -0.20 -17.10 0.21
C VAL A 174 -0.83 -17.78 1.43
N PRO A 175 -0.28 -18.90 1.89
CA PRO A 175 -0.78 -19.60 3.06
C PRO A 175 -0.91 -18.70 4.28
N SER A 176 -1.98 -18.86 5.06
CA SER A 176 -2.34 -17.98 6.19
C SER A 176 -1.21 -17.77 7.18
N PHE A 177 -0.38 -18.81 7.44
CA PHE A 177 0.74 -18.71 8.36
C PHE A 177 1.82 -17.70 7.94
N LEU A 178 1.97 -17.40 6.62
CA LEU A 178 2.88 -16.36 6.14
C LEU A 178 2.34 -14.97 6.44
N ALA A 179 1.03 -14.77 6.31
CA ALA A 179 0.37 -13.51 6.66
C ALA A 179 0.40 -13.30 8.20
N GLU A 180 0.11 -14.33 8.96
CA GLU A 180 0.20 -14.30 10.44
C GLU A 180 1.61 -13.94 10.90
N HIS A 181 2.64 -14.62 10.36
CA HIS A 181 4.03 -14.32 10.66
C HIS A 181 4.41 -12.88 10.32
N ALA A 182 3.97 -12.38 9.15
CA ALA A 182 4.21 -11.00 8.76
C ALA A 182 3.63 -9.99 9.77
N LEU A 183 2.40 -10.24 10.25
CA LEU A 183 1.75 -9.36 11.23
C LEU A 183 2.36 -9.49 12.64
N GLU A 184 2.86 -10.67 13.00
CA GLU A 184 3.62 -10.87 14.24
C GLU A 184 4.93 -10.08 14.20
N GLU A 185 5.66 -10.09 13.07
CA GLU A 185 6.86 -9.27 12.88
C GLU A 185 6.54 -7.77 12.97
N MET A 186 5.39 -7.30 12.44
CA MET A 186 4.95 -5.91 12.65
C MET A 186 4.79 -5.60 14.14
N LYS A 187 4.15 -6.50 14.89
CA LYS A 187 3.96 -6.36 16.33
C LYS A 187 5.28 -6.36 17.11
N ASN A 188 6.21 -7.24 16.74
CA ASN A 188 7.56 -7.32 17.34
C ASN A 188 8.37 -6.04 17.11
N ASN A 189 8.07 -5.31 16.02
CA ASN A 189 8.66 -4.01 15.70
C ASN A 189 7.89 -2.82 16.30
N GLY A 190 6.89 -3.07 17.15
CA GLY A 190 6.18 -2.06 17.94
C GLY A 190 4.91 -1.54 17.29
N HIS A 191 4.55 -1.96 16.08
CA HIS A 191 3.31 -1.55 15.42
C HIS A 191 2.07 -2.20 16.06
N SER A 192 0.87 -1.75 15.68
CA SER A 192 -0.41 -2.23 16.24
C SER A 192 -1.25 -2.95 15.16
N PRO A 193 -0.95 -4.24 14.86
CA PRO A 193 -1.70 -5.00 13.87
C PRO A 193 -3.04 -5.49 14.43
N THR A 194 -4.08 -5.36 13.60
CA THR A 194 -5.39 -6.00 13.77
C THR A 194 -5.52 -7.08 12.71
N LEU A 195 -5.73 -8.33 13.13
CA LEU A 195 -5.84 -9.47 12.24
C LEU A 195 -7.30 -9.74 11.90
N ARG A 196 -7.59 -10.00 10.63
CA ARG A 196 -8.88 -10.44 10.11
C ARG A 196 -8.68 -11.70 9.28
N GLU A 197 -8.92 -12.83 9.90
CA GLU A 197 -8.94 -14.13 9.24
C GLU A 197 -10.33 -14.39 8.67
N THR A 198 -10.39 -14.80 7.41
CA THR A 198 -11.66 -15.06 6.70
C THR A 198 -11.59 -16.38 5.93
N PRO A 199 -12.72 -17.06 5.67
CA PRO A 199 -12.73 -18.31 4.89
C PRO A 199 -12.61 -18.07 3.37
N GLN A 200 -11.84 -17.09 2.94
CA GLN A 200 -11.61 -16.76 1.53
C GLN A 200 -10.35 -17.43 0.99
N GLY A 201 -10.24 -17.52 -0.34
CA GLY A 201 -9.01 -17.84 -1.06
C GLY A 201 -8.12 -16.61 -1.28
N HIS A 202 -7.26 -16.68 -2.32
CA HIS A 202 -6.39 -15.56 -2.71
C HIS A 202 -7.15 -14.51 -3.50
N GLU A 203 -7.95 -13.70 -2.83
CA GLU A 203 -8.81 -12.71 -3.47
C GLU A 203 -8.97 -11.43 -2.65
N LEU A 204 -9.35 -10.36 -3.33
CA LEU A 204 -9.77 -9.08 -2.74
C LEU A 204 -11.27 -8.91 -3.00
N ASN A 205 -12.09 -9.29 -2.04
CA ASN A 205 -13.54 -9.34 -2.18
C ASN A 205 -14.26 -8.09 -1.63
N ALA A 206 -15.59 -8.08 -1.69
CA ALA A 206 -16.41 -6.93 -1.28
C ALA A 206 -16.37 -6.69 0.24
N GLU A 207 -16.22 -7.72 1.05
CA GLU A 207 -16.12 -7.63 2.50
C GLU A 207 -14.80 -7.00 2.91
N ASN A 208 -13.70 -7.42 2.28
CA ASN A 208 -12.39 -6.79 2.49
C ASN A 208 -12.43 -5.29 2.17
N LEU A 209 -13.07 -4.89 1.05
CA LEU A 209 -13.18 -3.48 0.69
C LEU A 209 -14.01 -2.68 1.69
N LYS A 210 -15.04 -3.30 2.29
CA LYS A 210 -15.80 -2.68 3.37
C LYS A 210 -14.94 -2.47 4.61
N GLU A 211 -14.20 -3.49 5.05
CA GLU A 211 -13.29 -3.39 6.20
C GLU A 211 -12.19 -2.34 5.97
N LEU A 212 -11.64 -2.26 4.75
CA LEU A 212 -10.69 -1.21 4.37
C LEU A 212 -11.30 0.19 4.50
N CYS A 213 -12.55 0.39 4.02
CA CYS A 213 -13.25 1.66 4.19
C CYS A 213 -13.43 2.01 5.67
N ASP A 214 -13.94 1.08 6.47
CA ASP A 214 -14.17 1.27 7.91
C ASP A 214 -12.86 1.59 8.64
N PHE A 215 -11.76 0.95 8.26
CA PHE A 215 -10.44 1.17 8.84
C PHE A 215 -9.85 2.53 8.47
N PHE A 216 -9.91 2.95 7.21
CA PHE A 216 -9.30 4.22 6.80
C PHE A 216 -10.14 5.44 7.19
N ASP A 217 -11.47 5.33 7.30
CA ASP A 217 -12.37 6.42 7.70
C ASP A 217 -12.53 6.57 9.23
N SER A 218 -11.99 5.63 10.05
CA SER A 218 -12.05 5.66 11.52
C SER A 218 -11.17 6.71 12.19
#